data_88c4187b0cfc647c1e014fecd560a29a
#
_entry.id   88c4187b0cfc647c1e014fecd560a29a
#
_cell.length_a   1.000
_cell.length_b   1.000
_cell.length_c   1.000
_cell.angle_alpha   90.00
_cell.angle_beta   90.00
_cell.angle_gamma   90.00
#
_symmetry.space_group_name_H-M   'P 1'
#
loop_
_entity.id
_entity.type
_entity.pdbx_description
1 polymer ?
#
loop_
_entity_poly.entity_id
_entity_poly.type
_entity_poly.pdbx_seq_one_letter_code
_entity_poly.pdbx_strand_id
1 'polypeptide(L)'
;IKVDGHDDIVSEKALLSIGRVPDLEGIGEIDLELENGKVKVDKYMETSVKGIYAPGDINGTRMLAHAAFRMGEIAAENAIQGNHRATRLETNSSASIYTIPSAIYTVPEVAMVGLTEEQAKEKYDISVGKFAFVGNGRALASGESAGFVKVIADKKYGEILGVHIVGPSAAEIINEASTLMKMEITVDEVIKTIHGHPTYSEALFEACADVLGEAVHLPKKRK
;
A
#
# COMPACT_ATOMS: atom_id res chain seq x y z
N ILE A 1 -2.15 -14.88 29.33
CA ILE A 1 -2.95 -14.54 28.13
C ILE A 1 -3.75 -15.79 27.78
N LYS A 2 -5.07 -15.63 27.69
CA LYS A 2 -5.95 -16.71 27.26
C LYS A 2 -6.15 -16.66 25.74
N VAL A 3 -6.04 -17.79 25.09
CA VAL A 3 -6.27 -17.95 23.64
C VAL A 3 -7.22 -19.12 23.45
N ASP A 4 -8.35 -18.90 22.80
CA ASP A 4 -9.36 -19.93 22.57
C ASP A 4 -8.78 -21.12 21.82
N GLY A 5 -8.96 -22.34 22.37
CA GLY A 5 -8.46 -23.58 21.80
C GLY A 5 -6.97 -23.87 22.02
N HIS A 6 -6.29 -23.08 22.84
CA HIS A 6 -4.89 -23.26 23.22
C HIS A 6 -4.68 -23.19 24.73
N ASP A 7 -3.53 -23.68 25.21
CA ASP A 7 -3.11 -23.52 26.59
C ASP A 7 -2.84 -22.05 26.94
N ASP A 8 -3.02 -21.68 28.21
CA ASP A 8 -2.74 -20.34 28.70
C ASP A 8 -1.26 -19.97 28.50
N ILE A 9 -1.00 -18.83 27.87
CA ILE A 9 0.36 -18.30 27.71
C ILE A 9 0.73 -17.52 28.96
N VAL A 10 1.73 -18.00 29.70
CA VAL A 10 2.28 -17.33 30.91
C VAL A 10 3.52 -16.56 30.51
N SER A 11 3.59 -15.27 30.86
CA SER A 11 4.73 -14.39 30.58
C SER A 11 4.89 -13.35 31.70
N GLU A 12 6.10 -12.84 31.89
CA GLU A 12 6.37 -11.77 32.85
C GLU A 12 5.77 -10.42 32.44
N LYS A 13 5.69 -10.16 31.11
CA LYS A 13 5.15 -8.93 30.54
C LYS A 13 4.39 -9.24 29.26
N ALA A 14 3.42 -8.41 28.93
CA ALA A 14 2.69 -8.47 27.66
C ALA A 14 2.76 -7.11 26.99
N LEU A 15 3.04 -7.10 25.67
CA LEU A 15 2.97 -5.92 24.81
C LEU A 15 1.63 -5.93 24.07
N LEU A 16 0.83 -4.89 24.28
CA LEU A 16 -0.39 -4.65 23.51
C LEU A 16 -0.09 -3.70 22.36
N SER A 17 -0.19 -4.21 21.12
CA SER A 17 0.08 -3.44 19.89
C SER A 17 -0.95 -3.81 18.81
N ILE A 18 -2.22 -3.48 19.07
CA ILE A 18 -3.38 -3.92 18.27
C ILE A 18 -3.97 -2.81 17.37
N GLY A 19 -3.34 -1.64 17.31
CA GLY A 19 -3.76 -0.52 16.48
C GLY A 19 -3.61 0.83 17.18
N ARG A 20 -4.03 1.87 16.47
CA ARG A 20 -3.99 3.28 16.91
C ARG A 20 -5.35 3.92 16.67
N VAL A 21 -5.66 4.92 17.49
CA VAL A 21 -6.81 5.80 17.33
C VAL A 21 -6.32 7.25 17.31
N PRO A 22 -7.02 8.16 16.63
CA PRO A 22 -6.71 9.59 16.71
C PRO A 22 -6.82 10.09 18.16
N ASP A 23 -5.88 10.93 18.56
CA ASP A 23 -5.96 11.68 19.80
C ASP A 23 -6.58 13.05 19.52
N LEU A 24 -7.70 13.33 20.16
CA LEU A 24 -8.49 14.56 19.98
C LEU A 24 -8.39 15.52 21.17
N GLU A 25 -7.62 15.20 22.22
CA GLU A 25 -7.54 16.03 23.43
C GLU A 25 -7.03 17.46 23.13
N GLY A 26 -6.15 17.61 22.11
CA GLY A 26 -5.57 18.89 21.72
C GLY A 26 -6.46 19.82 20.90
N ILE A 27 -7.66 19.38 20.48
CA ILE A 27 -8.55 20.20 19.62
C ILE A 27 -9.21 21.34 20.39
N GLY A 28 -9.32 21.24 21.72
CA GLY A 28 -9.97 22.24 22.56
C GLY A 28 -11.50 22.31 22.36
N GLU A 29 -12.04 23.53 22.36
CA GLU A 29 -13.49 23.78 22.26
C GLU A 29 -13.97 23.99 20.80
N ILE A 30 -13.15 23.60 19.80
CA ILE A 30 -13.56 23.74 18.39
C ILE A 30 -14.58 22.65 18.08
N ASP A 31 -15.79 23.06 17.68
CA ASP A 31 -16.89 22.16 17.33
C ASP A 31 -16.68 21.57 15.93
N LEU A 32 -15.86 20.52 15.84
CA LEU A 32 -15.57 19.80 14.60
C LEU A 32 -16.52 18.62 14.44
N GLU A 33 -17.04 18.41 13.23
CA GLU A 33 -17.79 17.19 12.91
C GLU A 33 -16.86 15.99 12.99
N LEU A 34 -17.28 14.97 13.77
CA LEU A 34 -16.57 13.72 13.92
C LEU A 34 -17.31 12.58 13.21
N GLU A 35 -16.54 11.71 12.56
CA GLU A 35 -17.04 10.47 12.00
C GLU A 35 -16.26 9.29 12.60
N ASN A 36 -16.94 8.41 13.34
CA ASN A 36 -16.34 7.26 14.03
C ASN A 36 -15.14 7.65 14.93
N GLY A 37 -15.24 8.76 15.66
CA GLY A 37 -14.18 9.25 16.56
C GLY A 37 -12.97 9.87 15.85
N LYS A 38 -13.12 10.29 14.61
CA LYS A 38 -12.10 10.93 13.78
C LYS A 38 -12.63 12.26 13.27
N VAL A 39 -11.75 13.25 13.07
CA VAL A 39 -12.17 14.53 12.47
C VAL A 39 -12.54 14.31 11.00
N LYS A 40 -13.77 14.61 10.66
CA LYS A 40 -14.24 14.54 9.28
C LYS A 40 -13.64 15.65 8.44
N VAL A 41 -13.09 15.29 7.30
CA VAL A 41 -12.50 16.21 6.32
C VAL A 41 -13.04 15.94 4.93
N ASP A 42 -13.02 16.96 4.09
CA ASP A 42 -13.25 16.82 2.66
C ASP A 42 -11.96 16.38 1.91
N LYS A 43 -12.05 16.29 0.58
CA LYS A 43 -10.91 15.93 -0.28
C LYS A 43 -9.76 16.95 -0.26
N TYR A 44 -9.98 18.13 0.28
CA TYR A 44 -8.99 19.20 0.43
C TYR A 44 -8.39 19.26 1.83
N MET A 45 -8.75 18.32 2.70
CA MET A 45 -8.38 18.25 4.12
C MET A 45 -9.06 19.33 4.97
N GLU A 46 -10.06 20.05 4.45
CA GLU A 46 -10.83 21.04 5.22
C GLU A 46 -11.88 20.33 6.08
N THR A 47 -12.03 20.80 7.31
CA THR A 47 -13.00 20.27 8.28
C THR A 47 -14.40 20.86 8.05
N SER A 48 -15.35 20.52 8.91
CA SER A 48 -16.68 21.18 8.96
C SER A 48 -16.62 22.68 9.25
N VAL A 49 -15.52 23.15 9.85
CA VAL A 49 -15.30 24.58 10.14
C VAL A 49 -14.38 25.17 9.07
N LYS A 50 -14.93 26.11 8.31
CA LYS A 50 -14.22 26.76 7.21
C LYS A 50 -12.89 27.38 7.63
N GLY A 51 -11.83 27.10 6.88
CA GLY A 51 -10.48 27.60 7.12
C GLY A 51 -9.70 26.78 8.14
N ILE A 52 -10.30 25.71 8.69
CA ILE A 52 -9.62 24.76 9.56
C ILE A 52 -9.39 23.46 8.80
N TYR A 53 -8.14 23.01 8.77
CA TYR A 53 -7.71 21.80 8.07
C TYR A 53 -7.19 20.78 9.08
N ALA A 54 -7.45 19.50 8.82
CA ALA A 54 -7.04 18.38 9.70
C ALA A 54 -6.33 17.27 8.89
N PRO A 55 -5.08 17.50 8.46
CA PRO A 55 -4.28 16.47 7.78
C PRO A 55 -3.71 15.44 8.77
N GLY A 56 -3.44 14.23 8.29
CA GLY A 56 -2.73 13.18 9.04
C GLY A 56 -3.65 12.30 9.89
N ASP A 57 -3.09 11.72 10.94
CA ASP A 57 -3.73 10.68 11.75
C ASP A 57 -5.05 11.12 12.39
N ILE A 58 -5.21 12.40 12.64
CA ILE A 58 -6.40 12.98 13.27
C ILE A 58 -7.68 12.76 12.47
N ASN A 59 -7.60 12.72 11.13
CA ASN A 59 -8.74 12.44 10.27
C ASN A 59 -8.94 10.93 10.01
N GLY A 60 -7.98 10.10 10.40
CA GLY A 60 -8.04 8.63 10.32
C GLY A 60 -8.18 8.06 8.92
N THR A 61 -8.00 8.85 7.85
CA THR A 61 -8.09 8.38 6.45
C THR A 61 -7.00 7.37 6.14
N ARG A 62 -5.76 7.71 6.51
CA ARG A 62 -4.57 6.84 6.45
C ARG A 62 -3.61 7.25 7.56
N MET A 63 -3.49 6.44 8.62
CA MET A 63 -2.60 6.71 9.75
C MET A 63 -1.18 6.21 9.44
N LEU A 64 -0.54 6.88 8.45
CA LEU A 64 0.80 6.60 7.96
C LEU A 64 1.55 7.93 7.79
N ALA A 65 2.80 8.00 8.26
CA ALA A 65 3.60 9.24 8.25
C ALA A 65 3.71 9.87 6.84
N HIS A 66 4.03 9.06 5.83
CA HIS A 66 4.14 9.53 4.45
C HIS A 66 2.80 9.97 3.84
N ALA A 67 1.68 9.37 4.26
CA ALA A 67 0.35 9.85 3.92
C ALA A 67 0.06 11.20 4.59
N ALA A 68 0.44 11.37 5.86
CA ALA A 68 0.29 12.61 6.59
C ALA A 68 1.10 13.75 5.96
N PHE A 69 2.32 13.51 5.46
CA PHE A 69 3.09 14.49 4.69
C PHE A 69 2.31 14.98 3.48
N ARG A 70 1.78 14.05 2.67
CA ARG A 70 1.01 14.44 1.49
C ARG A 70 -0.29 15.17 1.83
N MET A 71 -1.00 14.74 2.87
CA MET A 71 -2.18 15.44 3.38
C MET A 71 -1.84 16.85 3.86
N GLY A 72 -0.68 17.03 4.52
CA GLY A 72 -0.20 18.35 4.97
C GLY A 72 0.09 19.29 3.81
N GLU A 73 0.73 18.83 2.74
CA GLU A 73 0.94 19.59 1.51
C GLU A 73 -0.40 20.03 0.91
N ILE A 74 -1.37 19.10 0.76
CA ILE A 74 -2.70 19.38 0.26
C ILE A 74 -3.41 20.43 1.11
N ALA A 75 -3.37 20.30 2.43
CA ALA A 75 -3.98 21.24 3.36
C ALA A 75 -3.35 22.64 3.22
N ALA A 76 -2.02 22.75 3.17
CA ALA A 76 -1.30 24.00 3.05
C ALA A 76 -1.58 24.70 1.71
N GLU A 77 -1.56 23.98 0.60
CA GLU A 77 -1.91 24.50 -0.72
C GLU A 77 -3.33 25.07 -0.73
N ASN A 78 -4.30 24.33 -0.16
CA ASN A 78 -5.70 24.74 -0.14
C ASN A 78 -5.93 25.92 0.80
N ALA A 79 -5.25 25.98 1.93
CA ALA A 79 -5.32 27.10 2.85
C ALA A 79 -4.87 28.43 2.20
N ILE A 80 -3.86 28.36 1.31
CA ILE A 80 -3.28 29.55 0.66
C ILE A 80 -4.01 29.91 -0.64
N GLN A 81 -4.33 28.92 -1.48
CA GLN A 81 -4.84 29.13 -2.84
C GLN A 81 -6.36 29.03 -2.94
N GLY A 82 -7.02 28.53 -1.91
CA GLY A 82 -8.44 28.17 -1.90
C GLY A 82 -8.71 26.82 -2.57
N ASN A 83 -9.76 26.15 -2.11
CA ASN A 83 -10.11 24.76 -2.42
C ASN A 83 -10.47 24.49 -3.91
N HIS A 84 -10.37 25.46 -4.80
CA HIS A 84 -10.71 25.30 -6.22
C HIS A 84 -9.51 25.11 -7.13
N ARG A 85 -8.29 25.28 -6.66
CA ARG A 85 -7.06 25.22 -7.46
C ARG A 85 -6.03 24.23 -6.96
N ALA A 86 -6.19 23.78 -5.74
CA ALA A 86 -5.18 22.96 -5.10
C ALA A 86 -5.39 21.47 -5.36
N THR A 87 -4.32 20.75 -5.17
CA THR A 87 -4.28 19.28 -5.21
C THR A 87 -5.30 18.72 -4.22
N ARG A 88 -6.00 17.69 -4.61
CA ARG A 88 -6.94 16.96 -3.75
C ARG A 88 -6.41 15.54 -3.49
N LEU A 89 -6.75 14.99 -2.34
CA LEU A 89 -6.63 13.57 -2.14
C LEU A 89 -7.78 12.89 -2.89
N GLU A 90 -7.51 12.39 -4.09
CA GLU A 90 -8.54 11.79 -4.91
C GLU A 90 -8.98 10.46 -4.30
N THR A 91 -10.26 10.36 -3.95
CA THR A 91 -10.85 9.15 -3.37
C THR A 91 -11.53 8.26 -4.40
N ASN A 92 -11.73 8.77 -5.61
CA ASN A 92 -12.60 8.15 -6.63
C ASN A 92 -11.90 7.76 -7.93
N SER A 93 -10.61 8.05 -8.13
CA SER A 93 -9.84 7.47 -9.21
C SER A 93 -9.00 6.32 -8.68
N SER A 94 -8.80 5.28 -9.49
CA SER A 94 -7.92 4.15 -9.20
C SER A 94 -6.50 4.59 -8.82
N ALA A 95 -6.13 5.80 -9.15
CA ALA A 95 -4.77 6.33 -9.11
C ALA A 95 -4.33 7.04 -7.82
N SER A 96 -5.13 7.23 -6.78
CA SER A 96 -4.65 8.13 -5.72
C SER A 96 -4.63 7.59 -4.28
N ILE A 97 -5.73 7.17 -3.73
CA ILE A 97 -5.75 6.52 -2.38
C ILE A 97 -5.12 5.13 -2.44
N TYR A 98 -5.30 4.45 -3.57
CA TYR A 98 -4.80 3.10 -3.75
C TYR A 98 -3.29 3.07 -4.01
N THR A 99 -2.65 4.19 -4.33
CA THR A 99 -1.20 4.27 -4.56
C THR A 99 -0.39 4.66 -3.33
N ILE A 100 -1.01 4.75 -2.14
CA ILE A 100 -0.28 4.95 -0.89
C ILE A 100 0.25 3.59 -0.41
N PRO A 101 1.57 3.38 -0.42
CA PRO A 101 2.14 2.12 0.04
C PRO A 101 2.02 1.99 1.55
N SER A 102 1.93 0.75 2.03
CA SER A 102 1.96 0.43 3.45
C SER A 102 2.96 -0.68 3.70
N ALA A 103 3.76 -0.57 4.76
CA ALA A 103 4.74 -1.57 5.14
C ALA A 103 4.61 -1.94 6.62
N ILE A 104 4.87 -3.21 6.91
CA ILE A 104 4.95 -3.77 8.27
C ILE A 104 6.35 -4.36 8.40
N TYR A 105 7.14 -3.81 9.31
CA TYR A 105 8.57 -4.11 9.48
C TYR A 105 8.80 -5.36 10.34
N THR A 106 8.12 -6.43 9.99
CA THR A 106 8.35 -7.77 10.54
C THR A 106 9.54 -8.46 9.87
N VAL A 107 9.89 -9.69 10.28
CA VAL A 107 10.88 -10.54 9.62
C VAL A 107 10.18 -11.85 9.23
N PRO A 108 9.91 -12.08 7.93
CA PRO A 108 10.11 -11.18 6.78
C PRO A 108 9.20 -9.94 6.82
N GLU A 109 9.60 -8.87 6.10
CA GLU A 109 8.76 -7.67 5.93
C GLU A 109 7.49 -7.98 5.13
N VAL A 110 6.44 -7.17 5.37
CA VAL A 110 5.20 -7.21 4.56
C VAL A 110 4.95 -5.83 4.00
N ALA A 111 4.70 -5.71 2.70
CA ALA A 111 4.35 -4.44 2.10
C ALA A 111 3.24 -4.60 1.07
N MET A 112 2.44 -3.55 0.90
CA MET A 112 1.31 -3.56 -0.01
C MET A 112 1.01 -2.17 -0.56
N VAL A 113 0.49 -2.15 -1.77
CA VAL A 113 -0.09 -0.96 -2.42
C VAL A 113 -1.24 -1.40 -3.32
N GLY A 114 -2.30 -0.61 -3.40
CA GLY A 114 -3.44 -0.88 -4.27
C GLY A 114 -4.50 -1.80 -3.65
N LEU A 115 -5.24 -2.45 -4.53
CA LEU A 115 -6.37 -3.31 -4.17
C LEU A 115 -5.91 -4.71 -3.76
N THR A 116 -6.65 -5.32 -2.84
CA THR A 116 -6.57 -6.78 -2.65
C THR A 116 -7.22 -7.51 -3.83
N GLU A 117 -6.94 -8.80 -3.94
CA GLU A 117 -7.52 -9.64 -5.00
C GLU A 117 -9.06 -9.67 -4.91
N GLU A 118 -9.61 -9.72 -3.70
CA GLU A 118 -11.04 -9.69 -3.43
C GLU A 118 -11.65 -8.35 -3.88
N GLN A 119 -11.06 -7.23 -3.47
CA GLN A 119 -11.51 -5.89 -3.85
C GLN A 119 -11.42 -5.64 -5.36
N ALA A 120 -10.37 -6.14 -6.00
CA ALA A 120 -10.20 -5.99 -7.44
C ALA A 120 -11.26 -6.78 -8.23
N LYS A 121 -11.59 -8.02 -7.81
CA LYS A 121 -12.63 -8.85 -8.43
C LYS A 121 -14.03 -8.24 -8.40
N GLU A 122 -14.31 -7.35 -7.46
CA GLU A 122 -15.61 -6.66 -7.40
C GLU A 122 -15.84 -5.70 -8.58
N LYS A 123 -14.75 -5.22 -9.20
CA LYS A 123 -14.82 -4.13 -10.20
C LYS A 123 -14.17 -4.46 -11.53
N TYR A 124 -13.26 -5.44 -11.56
CA TYR A 124 -12.41 -5.74 -12.71
C TYR A 124 -12.40 -7.24 -13.02
N ASP A 125 -12.22 -7.59 -14.30
CA ASP A 125 -11.73 -8.92 -14.71
C ASP A 125 -10.22 -8.90 -14.54
N ILE A 126 -9.70 -9.70 -13.61
CA ILE A 126 -8.30 -9.63 -13.19
C ILE A 126 -7.47 -10.80 -13.65
N SER A 127 -6.18 -10.55 -13.84
CA SER A 127 -5.12 -11.56 -13.89
C SER A 127 -4.19 -11.37 -12.69
N VAL A 128 -3.67 -12.48 -12.16
CA VAL A 128 -2.78 -12.46 -10.99
C VAL A 128 -1.49 -13.19 -11.34
N GLY A 129 -0.37 -12.51 -11.13
CA GLY A 129 0.96 -13.08 -11.20
C GLY A 129 1.59 -13.17 -9.81
N LYS A 130 2.40 -14.21 -9.60
CA LYS A 130 3.08 -14.46 -8.32
C LYS A 130 4.46 -15.03 -8.54
N PHE A 131 5.46 -14.42 -7.87
CA PHE A 131 6.83 -14.92 -7.89
C PHE A 131 7.35 -15.11 -6.46
N ALA A 132 7.88 -16.30 -6.17
CA ALA A 132 8.43 -16.60 -4.86
C ALA A 132 9.92 -16.24 -4.79
N PHE A 133 10.39 -15.68 -3.68
CA PHE A 133 11.78 -15.27 -3.49
C PHE A 133 12.78 -16.44 -3.55
N VAL A 134 12.36 -17.68 -3.41
CA VAL A 134 13.20 -18.86 -3.67
C VAL A 134 13.69 -18.93 -5.12
N GLY A 135 13.05 -18.22 -6.06
CA GLY A 135 13.50 -18.09 -7.45
C GLY A 135 14.38 -16.86 -7.71
N ASN A 136 14.57 -15.98 -6.71
CA ASN A 136 15.31 -14.75 -6.86
C ASN A 136 16.79 -14.92 -6.45
N GLY A 137 17.72 -14.64 -7.39
CA GLY A 137 19.16 -14.83 -7.16
C GLY A 137 19.71 -13.99 -6.00
N ARG A 138 19.24 -12.76 -5.80
CA ARG A 138 19.64 -11.91 -4.67
C ARG A 138 19.20 -12.47 -3.34
N ALA A 139 17.94 -12.95 -3.27
CA ALA A 139 17.37 -13.53 -2.05
C ALA A 139 18.12 -14.82 -1.65
N LEU A 140 18.46 -15.65 -2.61
CA LEU A 140 19.28 -16.86 -2.38
C LEU A 140 20.69 -16.49 -1.88
N ALA A 141 21.35 -15.53 -2.50
CA ALA A 141 22.68 -15.10 -2.11
C ALA A 141 22.73 -14.48 -0.69
N SER A 142 21.64 -13.84 -0.26
CA SER A 142 21.51 -13.26 1.09
C SER A 142 21.01 -14.24 2.15
N GLY A 143 20.57 -15.45 1.76
CA GLY A 143 19.94 -16.40 2.68
C GLY A 143 18.52 -16.03 3.13
N GLU A 144 17.87 -15.08 2.46
CA GLU A 144 16.57 -14.51 2.80
C GLU A 144 15.53 -14.79 1.71
N SER A 145 15.28 -16.06 1.42
CA SER A 145 14.42 -16.49 0.29
C SER A 145 12.96 -16.77 0.67
N ALA A 146 12.54 -16.45 1.91
CA ALA A 146 11.17 -16.64 2.34
C ALA A 146 10.24 -15.58 1.77
N GLY A 147 9.07 -16.00 1.25
CA GLY A 147 8.03 -15.09 0.81
C GLY A 147 7.86 -15.00 -0.71
N PHE A 148 7.14 -13.96 -1.13
CA PHE A 148 6.74 -13.79 -2.53
C PHE A 148 6.35 -12.34 -2.85
N VAL A 149 6.30 -12.04 -4.14
CA VAL A 149 5.62 -10.88 -4.72
C VAL A 149 4.37 -11.36 -5.44
N LYS A 150 3.23 -10.70 -5.20
CA LYS A 150 1.96 -10.90 -5.91
C LYS A 150 1.54 -9.61 -6.60
N VAL A 151 1.27 -9.67 -7.90
CA VAL A 151 0.76 -8.57 -8.73
C VAL A 151 -0.65 -8.91 -9.18
N ILE A 152 -1.56 -7.94 -9.05
CA ILE A 152 -2.94 -8.00 -9.51
C ILE A 152 -3.07 -6.98 -10.63
N ALA A 153 -3.48 -7.40 -11.81
CA ALA A 153 -3.64 -6.52 -12.95
C ALA A 153 -5.02 -6.66 -13.61
N ASP A 154 -5.50 -5.57 -14.20
CA ASP A 154 -6.65 -5.61 -15.10
C ASP A 154 -6.32 -6.45 -16.32
N LYS A 155 -7.16 -7.42 -16.62
CA LYS A 155 -6.94 -8.37 -17.72
C LYS A 155 -7.09 -7.73 -19.10
N LYS A 156 -7.87 -6.66 -19.19
CA LYS A 156 -8.14 -5.99 -20.46
C LYS A 156 -7.03 -5.07 -20.89
N TYR A 157 -6.48 -4.31 -19.95
CA TYR A 157 -5.50 -3.26 -20.26
C TYR A 157 -4.11 -3.54 -19.67
N GLY A 158 -3.98 -4.52 -18.78
CA GLY A 158 -2.72 -4.83 -18.10
C GLY A 158 -2.34 -3.81 -17.01
N GLU A 159 -3.26 -2.91 -16.62
CA GLU A 159 -3.01 -1.92 -15.57
C GLU A 159 -2.79 -2.62 -14.23
N ILE A 160 -1.79 -2.18 -13.48
CA ILE A 160 -1.49 -2.73 -12.15
C ILE A 160 -2.49 -2.16 -11.15
N LEU A 161 -3.33 -3.03 -10.59
CA LEU A 161 -4.38 -2.68 -9.62
C LEU A 161 -3.91 -2.85 -8.17
N GLY A 162 -2.93 -3.69 -7.92
CA GLY A 162 -2.39 -3.92 -6.60
C GLY A 162 -1.16 -4.80 -6.60
N VAL A 163 -0.27 -4.55 -5.62
CA VAL A 163 0.95 -5.33 -5.38
C VAL A 163 1.07 -5.64 -3.89
N HIS A 164 1.36 -6.89 -3.58
CA HIS A 164 1.51 -7.39 -2.22
C HIS A 164 2.81 -8.21 -2.11
N ILE A 165 3.63 -7.87 -1.14
CA ILE A 165 4.96 -8.45 -0.96
C ILE A 165 5.08 -8.97 0.47
N VAL A 166 5.57 -10.19 0.61
CA VAL A 166 6.08 -10.73 1.87
C VAL A 166 7.49 -11.19 1.59
N GLY A 167 8.49 -10.61 2.23
CA GLY A 167 9.87 -11.01 1.97
C GLY A 167 10.90 -9.95 2.28
N PRO A 168 12.17 -10.18 1.90
CA PRO A 168 13.25 -9.25 2.13
C PRO A 168 13.04 -7.95 1.34
N SER A 169 13.36 -6.82 1.97
CA SER A 169 13.26 -5.48 1.34
C SER A 169 11.89 -5.15 0.77
N ALA A 170 10.81 -5.74 1.31
CA ALA A 170 9.45 -5.49 0.81
C ALA A 170 9.09 -4.00 0.91
N ALA A 171 9.50 -3.32 1.99
CA ALA A 171 9.28 -1.89 2.22
C ALA A 171 10.00 -1.00 1.18
N GLU A 172 11.08 -1.47 0.57
CA GLU A 172 11.79 -0.76 -0.50
C GLU A 172 11.16 -1.04 -1.86
N ILE A 173 10.91 -2.31 -2.18
CA ILE A 173 10.36 -2.74 -3.48
C ILE A 173 8.96 -2.14 -3.72
N ILE A 174 8.15 -2.00 -2.68
CA ILE A 174 6.79 -1.49 -2.81
C ILE A 174 6.72 -0.05 -3.34
N ASN A 175 7.79 0.74 -3.19
CA ASN A 175 7.86 2.10 -3.71
C ASN A 175 7.94 2.13 -5.24
N GLU A 176 8.62 1.16 -5.84
CA GLU A 176 8.60 0.95 -7.28
C GLU A 176 7.17 0.66 -7.75
N ALA A 177 6.50 -0.31 -7.14
CA ALA A 177 5.11 -0.64 -7.47
C ALA A 177 4.17 0.57 -7.31
N SER A 178 4.31 1.36 -6.24
CA SER A 178 3.54 2.58 -6.02
C SER A 178 3.77 3.61 -7.13
N THR A 179 5.01 3.76 -7.60
CA THR A 179 5.37 4.67 -8.70
C THR A 179 4.76 4.20 -10.01
N LEU A 180 4.88 2.90 -10.34
CA LEU A 180 4.29 2.31 -11.54
C LEU A 180 2.77 2.50 -11.57
N MET A 181 2.09 2.23 -10.45
CA MET A 181 0.64 2.43 -10.34
C MET A 181 0.25 3.90 -10.46
N LYS A 182 1.01 4.83 -9.85
CA LYS A 182 0.74 6.28 -9.95
C LYS A 182 0.88 6.80 -11.37
N MET A 183 1.77 6.20 -12.15
CA MET A 183 2.01 6.53 -13.55
C MET A 183 1.13 5.71 -14.52
N GLU A 184 0.19 4.89 -13.99
CA GLU A 184 -0.72 4.04 -14.77
C GLU A 184 0.03 3.11 -15.74
N ILE A 185 1.20 2.60 -15.31
CA ILE A 185 2.03 1.69 -16.09
C ILE A 185 1.41 0.30 -16.10
N THR A 186 1.42 -0.35 -17.25
CA THR A 186 0.92 -1.71 -17.44
C THR A 186 2.01 -2.76 -17.17
N VAL A 187 1.60 -4.00 -16.88
CA VAL A 187 2.54 -5.12 -16.72
C VAL A 187 3.39 -5.35 -17.96
N ASP A 188 2.84 -5.09 -19.15
CA ASP A 188 3.57 -5.16 -20.44
C ASP A 188 4.74 -4.18 -20.52
N GLU A 189 4.59 -2.98 -19.96
CA GLU A 189 5.68 -1.99 -19.93
C GLU A 189 6.72 -2.32 -18.86
N VAL A 190 6.30 -2.90 -17.73
CA VAL A 190 7.23 -3.35 -16.70
C VAL A 190 8.18 -4.43 -17.24
N ILE A 191 7.67 -5.42 -17.98
CA ILE A 191 8.51 -6.52 -18.51
C ILE A 191 9.46 -6.08 -19.65
N LYS A 192 9.24 -4.90 -20.24
CA LYS A 192 10.17 -4.27 -21.19
C LYS A 192 11.26 -3.44 -20.51
N THR A 193 11.05 -3.11 -19.23
CA THR A 193 12.00 -2.31 -18.45
C THR A 193 13.13 -3.20 -17.96
N ILE A 194 14.39 -2.74 -18.14
CA ILE A 194 15.56 -3.49 -17.68
C ILE A 194 15.74 -3.30 -16.18
N HIS A 195 15.68 -4.37 -15.42
CA HIS A 195 15.98 -4.40 -13.98
C HIS A 195 17.45 -4.78 -13.75
N GLY A 196 18.07 -4.19 -12.72
CA GLY A 196 19.43 -4.52 -12.33
C GLY A 196 19.53 -5.95 -11.77
N HIS A 197 20.64 -6.65 -12.08
CA HIS A 197 20.91 -8.00 -11.59
C HIS A 197 22.20 -8.05 -10.77
N PRO A 198 22.23 -8.73 -9.58
CA PRO A 198 21.11 -9.34 -8.87
C PRO A 198 20.44 -8.35 -7.91
N THR A 199 19.11 -8.25 -7.96
CA THR A 199 18.32 -7.38 -7.09
C THR A 199 17.07 -8.08 -6.58
N TYR A 200 16.49 -7.57 -5.49
CA TYR A 200 15.18 -8.02 -5.03
C TYR A 200 14.04 -7.55 -5.95
N SER A 201 14.19 -6.39 -6.61
CA SER A 201 13.19 -5.82 -7.56
C SER A 201 12.91 -6.75 -8.74
N GLU A 202 13.84 -7.63 -9.14
CA GLU A 202 13.58 -8.66 -10.16
C GLU A 202 12.40 -9.56 -9.78
N ALA A 203 12.06 -9.69 -8.50
CA ALA A 203 10.88 -10.44 -8.08
C ALA A 203 9.58 -9.75 -8.46
N LEU A 204 9.54 -8.41 -8.50
CA LEU A 204 8.40 -7.65 -9.01
C LEU A 204 8.28 -7.81 -10.53
N PHE A 205 9.39 -7.70 -11.25
CA PHE A 205 9.45 -7.97 -12.69
C PHE A 205 8.90 -9.36 -13.04
N GLU A 206 9.38 -10.42 -12.40
CA GLU A 206 8.94 -11.80 -12.62
C GLU A 206 7.46 -12.01 -12.26
N ALA A 207 6.96 -11.35 -11.21
CA ALA A 207 5.54 -11.39 -10.87
C ALA A 207 4.67 -10.69 -11.93
N CYS A 208 5.13 -9.57 -12.52
CA CYS A 208 4.47 -8.93 -13.67
C CYS A 208 4.51 -9.85 -14.90
N ALA A 209 5.64 -10.50 -15.17
CA ALA A 209 5.76 -11.47 -16.27
C ALA A 209 4.85 -12.70 -16.08
N ASP A 210 4.65 -13.17 -14.82
CA ASP A 210 3.70 -14.27 -14.53
C ASP A 210 2.24 -13.90 -14.79
N VAL A 211 1.87 -12.62 -14.68
CA VAL A 211 0.52 -12.13 -15.08
C VAL A 211 0.25 -12.48 -16.55
N LEU A 212 1.27 -12.35 -17.40
CA LEU A 212 1.21 -12.63 -18.85
C LEU A 212 1.55 -14.09 -19.20
N GLY A 213 2.02 -14.88 -18.23
CA GLY A 213 2.51 -16.23 -18.47
C GLY A 213 3.91 -16.29 -19.11
N GLU A 214 4.69 -15.20 -19.00
CA GLU A 214 6.00 -14.99 -19.61
C GLU A 214 7.16 -15.03 -18.61
N ALA A 215 6.90 -15.34 -17.32
CA ALA A 215 7.94 -15.45 -16.30
C ALA A 215 9.03 -16.45 -16.71
N VAL A 216 10.29 -16.03 -16.59
CA VAL A 216 11.46 -16.81 -17.03
C VAL A 216 11.90 -17.81 -15.96
N HIS A 217 11.85 -17.40 -14.70
CA HIS A 217 12.34 -18.19 -13.56
C HIS A 217 11.24 -18.96 -12.82
N LEU A 218 10.06 -19.10 -13.43
CA LEU A 218 8.99 -19.98 -12.94
C LEU A 218 8.86 -21.23 -13.80
N PRO A 219 8.51 -22.38 -13.20
CA PRO A 219 8.12 -23.56 -13.97
C PRO A 219 6.92 -23.23 -14.85
N LYS A 220 6.98 -23.61 -16.13
CA LYS A 220 5.85 -23.44 -17.04
C LYS A 220 4.61 -24.14 -16.49
N LYS A 221 3.52 -23.42 -16.33
CA LYS A 221 2.22 -24.02 -15.97
C LYS A 221 1.87 -25.03 -17.07
N ARG A 222 1.74 -26.32 -16.73
CA ARG A 222 1.23 -27.30 -17.68
C ARG A 222 -0.20 -26.92 -18.04
N LYS A 223 -0.46 -26.75 -19.32
CA LYS A 223 -1.81 -26.52 -19.87
C LYS A 223 -2.69 -27.73 -19.63
#